data_8bf6705218c2c00aa06dc3e7ebae2614
#
_entry.id   8bf6705218c2c00aa06dc3e7ebae2614
#
_cell.length_a   1.000
_cell.length_b   1.000
_cell.length_c   1.000
_cell.angle_alpha   90.00
_cell.angle_beta   90.00
_cell.angle_gamma   90.00
#
_symmetry.space_group_name_H-M   'P 1'
#
loop_
_entity.id
_entity.type
_entity.pdbx_description
1 polymer ?
#
loop_
_entity_poly.entity_id
_entity_poly.type
_entity_poly.pdbx_seq_one_letter_code
_entity_poly.pdbx_strand_id
1 'polypeptide(L)'
;HQAICAGSKLSPCFGLHKQDVTLVSPKEAYELQSNGAILVDVSKSLTYREKHAKGSAFAVRANLRDDLLKFPKNSQMIFISDNQNLAILTALDFAKTELEVAVVDGGTRAWENEGLPMDAGMANLISQPIDVYLRPYDRQDPKEIEKAMNEYLEWELGLVSQIAQPGGVTFKEYSI
;
A
#
# COMPACT_ATOMS: atom_id res chain seq x y z
N HIS A 1 3.09 38.22 -8.89
CA HIS A 1 3.38 36.96 -8.17
C HIS A 1 2.70 35.83 -8.94
N GLN A 2 3.46 35.19 -9.82
CA GLN A 2 3.03 33.95 -10.46
C GLN A 2 3.23 32.81 -9.47
N ALA A 3 2.15 32.16 -9.07
CA ALA A 3 2.19 30.92 -8.33
C ALA A 3 2.74 29.81 -9.24
N ILE A 4 3.95 29.36 -8.98
CA ILE A 4 4.54 28.22 -9.65
C ILE A 4 3.94 26.97 -8.99
N CYS A 5 2.76 26.56 -9.44
CA CYS A 5 2.30 25.18 -9.26
C CYS A 5 2.89 24.33 -10.37
N ALA A 6 4.17 24.04 -10.29
CA ALA A 6 4.76 22.95 -11.04
C ALA A 6 4.22 21.66 -10.43
N GLY A 7 3.17 21.11 -11.03
CA GLY A 7 2.75 19.76 -10.71
C GLY A 7 3.96 18.85 -10.82
N SER A 8 4.30 18.13 -9.76
CA SER A 8 5.40 17.18 -9.77
C SER A 8 5.11 16.17 -10.88
N LYS A 9 5.86 16.26 -11.98
CA LYS A 9 5.93 15.15 -12.93
C LYS A 9 6.44 13.97 -12.11
N LEU A 10 5.60 12.96 -11.93
CA LEU A 10 6.05 11.69 -11.32
C LEU A 10 7.30 11.27 -12.08
N SER A 11 8.40 11.13 -11.36
CA SER A 11 9.66 10.66 -11.95
C SER A 11 9.37 9.32 -12.62
N PRO A 12 9.87 9.08 -13.85
CA PRO A 12 9.66 7.79 -14.50
C PRO A 12 10.24 6.70 -13.62
N CYS A 13 9.40 5.73 -13.28
CA CYS A 13 9.85 4.56 -12.52
C CYS A 13 10.62 3.65 -13.48
N PHE A 14 11.90 3.41 -13.18
CA PHE A 14 12.76 2.57 -14.01
C PHE A 14 12.19 1.16 -14.14
N GLY A 15 12.09 0.64 -15.36
CA GLY A 15 11.57 -0.69 -15.64
C GLY A 15 10.04 -0.81 -15.62
N LEU A 16 9.31 0.31 -15.45
CA LEU A 16 7.86 0.31 -15.47
C LEU A 16 7.34 0.65 -16.87
N HIS A 17 6.73 -0.31 -17.53
CA HIS A 17 6.06 -0.13 -18.81
C HIS A 17 4.55 -0.31 -18.63
N LYS A 18 3.77 0.78 -18.77
CA LYS A 18 2.31 0.75 -18.60
C LYS A 18 1.59 -0.19 -19.58
N GLN A 19 2.20 -0.44 -20.74
CA GLN A 19 1.66 -1.36 -21.75
C GLN A 19 1.72 -2.84 -21.35
N ASP A 20 2.43 -3.17 -20.27
CA ASP A 20 2.53 -4.55 -19.78
C ASP A 20 1.38 -4.95 -18.84
N VAL A 21 0.45 -4.03 -18.56
CA VAL A 21 -0.72 -4.26 -17.71
C VAL A 21 -2.00 -3.77 -18.37
N THR A 22 -3.11 -4.43 -18.09
CA THR A 22 -4.44 -3.97 -18.49
C THR A 22 -4.85 -2.77 -17.65
N LEU A 23 -5.05 -1.61 -18.29
CA LEU A 23 -5.61 -0.43 -17.65
C LEU A 23 -7.10 -0.37 -17.92
N VAL A 24 -7.88 -0.06 -16.88
CA VAL A 24 -9.33 0.16 -16.95
C VAL A 24 -9.68 1.55 -16.43
N SER A 25 -10.67 2.19 -17.03
CA SER A 25 -11.17 3.47 -16.50
C SER A 25 -11.82 3.28 -15.13
N PRO A 26 -11.91 4.32 -14.29
CA PRO A 26 -12.59 4.22 -12.99
C PRO A 26 -14.03 3.71 -13.09
N LYS A 27 -14.78 4.13 -14.11
CA LYS A 27 -16.17 3.68 -14.33
C LYS A 27 -16.23 2.20 -14.68
N GLU A 28 -15.38 1.75 -15.59
CA GLU A 28 -15.29 0.34 -15.96
C GLU A 28 -14.89 -0.51 -14.74
N ALA A 29 -13.92 -0.05 -13.94
CA ALA A 29 -13.53 -0.74 -12.71
C ALA A 29 -14.70 -0.83 -11.70
N TYR A 30 -15.51 0.22 -11.57
CA TYR A 30 -16.70 0.22 -10.73
C TYR A 30 -17.78 -0.76 -11.23
N GLU A 31 -17.98 -0.85 -12.54
CA GLU A 31 -18.88 -1.83 -13.15
C GLU A 31 -18.38 -3.27 -12.93
N LEU A 32 -17.09 -3.52 -13.16
CA LEU A 32 -16.46 -4.81 -12.91
C LEU A 32 -16.57 -5.22 -11.43
N GLN A 33 -16.34 -4.29 -10.50
CA GLN A 33 -16.51 -4.53 -9.06
C GLN A 33 -17.98 -4.89 -8.75
N SER A 34 -18.94 -4.21 -9.34
CA SER A 34 -20.37 -4.50 -9.18
C SER A 34 -20.75 -5.88 -9.71
N ASN A 35 -19.98 -6.42 -10.66
CA ASN A 35 -20.15 -7.74 -11.26
C ASN A 35 -19.29 -8.81 -10.56
N GLY A 36 -18.66 -8.51 -9.43
CA GLY A 36 -17.96 -9.47 -8.59
C GLY A 36 -16.44 -9.44 -8.70
N ALA A 37 -15.83 -8.54 -9.46
CA ALA A 37 -14.39 -8.33 -9.41
C ALA A 37 -13.97 -7.73 -8.06
N ILE A 38 -12.80 -8.10 -7.58
CA ILE A 38 -12.27 -7.65 -6.29
C ILE A 38 -11.42 -6.40 -6.53
N LEU A 39 -11.86 -5.26 -6.00
CA LEU A 39 -11.07 -4.02 -6.02
C LEU A 39 -10.11 -4.02 -4.83
N VAL A 40 -8.80 -4.02 -5.11
CA VAL A 40 -7.74 -4.10 -4.11
C VAL A 40 -6.96 -2.79 -4.08
N ASP A 41 -7.02 -2.09 -2.96
CA ASP A 41 -6.27 -0.85 -2.76
C ASP A 41 -4.92 -1.17 -2.10
N VAL A 42 -3.84 -0.81 -2.80
CA VAL A 42 -2.45 -1.00 -2.36
C VAL A 42 -1.77 0.31 -1.97
N SER A 43 -2.54 1.34 -1.69
CA SER A 43 -2.04 2.59 -1.08
C SER A 43 -1.44 2.33 0.29
N LYS A 44 -0.76 3.32 0.85
CA LYS A 44 -0.35 3.23 2.25
C LYS A 44 -1.57 3.15 3.16
N SER A 45 -1.48 2.36 4.24
CA SER A 45 -2.59 2.13 5.18
C SER A 45 -3.18 3.43 5.74
N LEU A 46 -2.36 4.44 6.01
CA LEU A 46 -2.85 5.75 6.46
C LEU A 46 -3.68 6.46 5.39
N THR A 47 -3.24 6.43 4.13
CA THR A 47 -3.97 7.01 3.00
C THR A 47 -5.31 6.29 2.78
N TYR A 48 -5.28 4.95 2.79
CA TYR A 48 -6.50 4.14 2.67
C TYR A 48 -7.49 4.45 3.80
N ARG A 49 -7.02 4.53 5.04
CA ARG A 49 -7.84 4.86 6.21
C ARG A 49 -8.53 6.21 6.08
N GLU A 50 -7.83 7.21 5.54
CA GLU A 50 -8.40 8.55 5.34
C GLU A 50 -9.46 8.54 4.25
N LYS A 51 -9.18 7.88 3.11
CA LYS A 51 -10.07 7.88 1.97
C LYS A 51 -9.66 6.83 0.94
N HIS A 52 -10.62 6.04 0.49
CA HIS A 52 -10.43 5.01 -0.52
C HIS A 52 -11.68 4.82 -1.39
N ALA A 53 -11.54 4.13 -2.50
CA ALA A 53 -12.67 3.75 -3.35
C ALA A 53 -13.63 2.83 -2.58
N LYS A 54 -14.92 3.14 -2.57
CA LYS A 54 -15.92 2.37 -1.81
C LYS A 54 -15.91 0.89 -2.21
N GLY A 55 -15.86 0.04 -1.19
CA GLY A 55 -15.86 -1.40 -1.37
C GLY A 55 -14.50 -1.99 -1.77
N SER A 56 -13.44 -1.17 -1.88
CA SER A 56 -12.08 -1.71 -2.03
C SER A 56 -11.62 -2.38 -0.75
N ALA A 57 -10.73 -3.37 -0.90
CA ALA A 57 -10.08 -4.05 0.20
C ALA A 57 -8.61 -3.65 0.27
N PHE A 58 -8.13 -3.30 1.47
CA PHE A 58 -6.74 -2.90 1.68
C PHE A 58 -5.79 -4.09 1.61
N ALA A 59 -4.67 -3.92 0.92
CA ALA A 59 -3.60 -4.91 0.92
C ALA A 59 -2.21 -4.26 0.92
N VAL A 60 -1.26 -4.89 1.63
CA VAL A 60 0.16 -4.54 1.58
C VAL A 60 0.81 -5.35 0.46
N ARG A 61 1.32 -4.67 -0.59
CA ARG A 61 1.92 -5.33 -1.76
C ARG A 61 2.93 -6.42 -1.40
N ALA A 62 3.77 -6.20 -0.37
CA ALA A 62 4.79 -7.15 0.04
C ALA A 62 4.21 -8.50 0.52
N ASN A 63 3.00 -8.50 1.08
CA ASN A 63 2.34 -9.69 1.61
C ASN A 63 1.29 -10.27 0.65
N LEU A 64 0.96 -9.51 -0.41
CA LEU A 64 -0.21 -9.79 -1.24
C LEU A 64 -0.14 -11.17 -1.92
N ARG A 65 1.06 -11.65 -2.28
CA ARG A 65 1.21 -12.97 -2.90
C ARG A 65 0.68 -14.09 -2.01
N ASP A 66 0.99 -14.06 -0.72
CA ASP A 66 0.53 -15.07 0.24
C ASP A 66 -0.93 -14.86 0.62
N ASP A 67 -1.37 -13.60 0.70
CA ASP A 67 -2.74 -13.25 1.01
C ASP A 67 -3.72 -13.64 -0.10
N LEU A 68 -3.30 -13.55 -1.37
CA LEU A 68 -4.14 -13.92 -2.52
C LEU A 68 -4.33 -15.42 -2.67
N LEU A 69 -3.53 -16.27 -2.04
CA LEU A 69 -3.78 -17.72 -1.99
C LEU A 69 -5.11 -18.08 -1.33
N LYS A 70 -5.69 -17.14 -0.57
CA LYS A 70 -6.99 -17.27 0.10
C LYS A 70 -8.18 -17.06 -0.85
N PHE A 71 -7.95 -16.52 -2.05
CA PHE A 71 -9.00 -16.23 -3.04
C PHE A 71 -9.12 -17.34 -4.08
N PRO A 72 -10.30 -17.50 -4.70
CA PRO A 72 -10.48 -18.44 -5.81
C PRO A 72 -9.50 -18.12 -6.96
N LYS A 73 -8.92 -19.16 -7.57
CA LYS A 73 -7.91 -19.01 -8.64
C LYS A 73 -8.36 -18.19 -9.85
N ASN A 74 -9.66 -18.16 -10.13
CA ASN A 74 -10.24 -17.43 -11.27
C ASN A 74 -10.83 -16.08 -10.87
N SER A 75 -10.44 -15.52 -9.72
CA SER A 75 -10.92 -14.21 -9.30
C SER A 75 -10.33 -13.13 -10.20
N GLN A 76 -11.19 -12.25 -10.70
CA GLN A 76 -10.76 -11.02 -11.35
C GLN A 76 -10.39 -9.99 -10.29
N MET A 77 -9.18 -9.44 -10.37
CA MET A 77 -8.67 -8.45 -9.43
C MET A 77 -8.34 -7.14 -10.12
N ILE A 78 -8.75 -6.05 -9.51
CA ILE A 78 -8.49 -4.71 -10.00
C ILE A 78 -7.68 -3.97 -8.94
N PHE A 79 -6.46 -3.58 -9.28
CA PHE A 79 -5.61 -2.83 -8.35
C PHE A 79 -5.84 -1.32 -8.49
N ILE A 80 -5.94 -0.65 -7.36
CA ILE A 80 -6.05 0.81 -7.26
C ILE A 80 -5.06 1.32 -6.21
N SER A 81 -4.57 2.54 -6.37
CA SER A 81 -3.72 3.22 -5.39
C SER A 81 -3.73 4.73 -5.63
N ASP A 82 -3.44 5.51 -4.59
CA ASP A 82 -3.09 6.93 -4.70
C ASP A 82 -1.83 7.15 -5.55
N ASN A 83 -0.94 6.15 -5.58
CA ASN A 83 0.21 6.07 -6.46
C ASN A 83 0.00 5.00 -7.54
N GLN A 84 -0.43 5.42 -8.74
CA GLN A 84 -0.68 4.51 -9.86
C GLN A 84 0.49 3.57 -10.17
N ASN A 85 1.74 4.03 -10.02
CA ASN A 85 2.91 3.18 -10.28
C ASN A 85 2.96 1.99 -9.31
N LEU A 86 2.53 2.16 -8.06
CA LEU A 86 2.45 1.07 -7.09
C LEU A 86 1.41 0.02 -7.51
N ALA A 87 0.23 0.46 -7.97
CA ALA A 87 -0.79 -0.44 -8.49
C ALA A 87 -0.31 -1.21 -9.74
N ILE A 88 0.39 -0.54 -10.67
CA ILE A 88 0.97 -1.18 -11.86
C ILE A 88 2.04 -2.21 -11.45
N LEU A 89 2.96 -1.85 -10.55
CA LEU A 89 3.98 -2.78 -10.04
C LEU A 89 3.35 -3.99 -9.35
N THR A 90 2.24 -3.78 -8.64
CA THR A 90 1.49 -4.88 -8.02
C THR A 90 0.89 -5.80 -9.08
N ALA A 91 0.26 -5.25 -10.13
CA ALA A 91 -0.29 -6.06 -11.22
C ALA A 91 0.78 -6.87 -11.93
N LEU A 92 1.97 -6.30 -12.14
CA LEU A 92 3.11 -6.99 -12.76
C LEU A 92 3.61 -8.18 -11.93
N ASP A 93 3.53 -8.11 -10.59
CA ASP A 93 3.87 -9.25 -9.72
C ASP A 93 2.97 -10.47 -10.00
N PHE A 94 1.77 -10.27 -10.57
CA PHE A 94 0.78 -11.30 -10.87
C PHE A 94 0.62 -11.59 -12.37
N ALA A 95 1.33 -10.89 -13.26
CA ALA A 95 1.23 -11.05 -14.72
C ALA A 95 1.52 -12.47 -15.23
N LYS A 96 2.21 -13.31 -14.42
CA LYS A 96 2.55 -14.70 -14.75
C LYS A 96 1.71 -15.72 -13.96
N THR A 97 0.66 -15.28 -13.32
CA THR A 97 -0.27 -16.14 -12.58
C THR A 97 -1.54 -16.40 -13.39
N GLU A 98 -2.40 -17.27 -12.91
CA GLU A 98 -3.72 -17.56 -13.52
C GLU A 98 -4.77 -16.51 -13.15
N LEU A 99 -4.39 -15.45 -12.41
CA LEU A 99 -5.30 -14.39 -12.00
C LEU A 99 -5.50 -13.39 -13.14
N GLU A 100 -6.73 -13.01 -13.40
CA GLU A 100 -7.06 -11.91 -14.28
C GLU A 100 -6.87 -10.60 -13.52
N VAL A 101 -5.88 -9.79 -13.92
CA VAL A 101 -5.51 -8.57 -13.22
C VAL A 101 -5.67 -7.34 -14.11
N ALA A 102 -6.19 -6.26 -13.54
CA ALA A 102 -6.27 -4.94 -14.16
C ALA A 102 -5.88 -3.85 -13.16
N VAL A 103 -5.65 -2.64 -13.65
CA VAL A 103 -5.28 -1.48 -12.83
C VAL A 103 -6.18 -0.32 -13.18
N VAL A 104 -6.69 0.41 -12.19
CA VAL A 104 -7.46 1.63 -12.40
C VAL A 104 -6.54 2.72 -12.93
N ASP A 105 -6.82 3.21 -14.15
CA ASP A 105 -6.04 4.31 -14.74
C ASP A 105 -6.28 5.61 -13.96
N GLY A 106 -5.18 6.26 -13.57
CA GLY A 106 -5.21 7.46 -12.73
C GLY A 106 -5.48 7.18 -11.23
N GLY A 107 -5.68 5.91 -10.84
CA GLY A 107 -5.78 5.47 -9.46
C GLY A 107 -6.94 6.10 -8.68
N THR A 108 -6.80 6.18 -7.35
CA THR A 108 -7.84 6.69 -6.43
C THR A 108 -8.24 8.13 -6.75
N ARG A 109 -7.31 8.93 -7.26
CA ARG A 109 -7.61 10.32 -7.65
C ARG A 109 -8.54 10.40 -8.87
N ALA A 110 -8.33 9.55 -9.88
CA ALA A 110 -9.22 9.51 -11.06
C ALA A 110 -10.60 8.98 -10.68
N TRP A 111 -10.66 7.97 -9.79
CA TRP A 111 -11.91 7.45 -9.23
C TRP A 111 -12.75 8.56 -8.58
N GLU A 112 -12.13 9.36 -7.73
CA GLU A 112 -12.76 10.49 -7.08
C GLU A 112 -13.21 11.57 -8.07
N ASN A 113 -12.36 11.93 -9.05
CA ASN A 113 -12.67 12.94 -10.05
C ASN A 113 -13.88 12.57 -10.93
N GLU A 114 -14.13 11.28 -11.14
CA GLU A 114 -15.31 10.74 -11.83
C GLU A 114 -16.58 10.77 -10.95
N GLY A 115 -16.48 11.25 -9.71
CA GLY A 115 -17.60 11.31 -8.76
C GLY A 115 -18.07 9.94 -8.27
N LEU A 116 -17.23 8.90 -8.38
CA LEU A 116 -17.56 7.56 -7.92
C LEU A 116 -17.53 7.48 -6.39
N PRO A 117 -18.27 6.54 -5.78
CA PRO A 117 -18.39 6.45 -4.33
C PRO A 117 -17.05 6.24 -3.63
N MET A 118 -16.81 7.02 -2.57
CA MET A 118 -15.66 6.92 -1.69
C MET A 118 -16.09 6.43 -0.31
N ASP A 119 -15.13 5.89 0.44
CA ASP A 119 -15.29 5.43 1.82
C ASP A 119 -14.06 5.80 2.65
N ALA A 120 -14.11 5.58 3.96
CA ALA A 120 -13.03 5.82 4.91
C ALA A 120 -13.02 4.74 6.00
N GLY A 121 -11.89 4.63 6.70
CA GLY A 121 -11.72 3.62 7.75
C GLY A 121 -10.95 2.40 7.27
N MET A 122 -10.96 1.33 8.07
CA MET A 122 -10.17 0.10 7.84
C MET A 122 -11.05 -1.15 7.91
N ALA A 123 -12.23 -1.11 7.27
CA ALA A 123 -13.20 -2.20 7.39
C ALA A 123 -12.82 -3.46 6.60
N ASN A 124 -12.27 -3.30 5.40
CA ASN A 124 -11.97 -4.41 4.49
C ASN A 124 -10.45 -4.61 4.39
N LEU A 125 -9.93 -5.58 5.12
CA LEU A 125 -8.49 -5.87 5.16
C LEU A 125 -8.20 -7.24 4.56
N ILE A 126 -7.39 -7.27 3.49
CA ILE A 126 -6.73 -8.47 2.99
C ILE A 126 -5.43 -8.69 3.77
N SER A 127 -4.65 -7.62 3.97
CA SER A 127 -3.41 -7.61 4.74
C SER A 127 -3.55 -6.80 6.02
N GLN A 128 -2.81 -7.17 7.05
CA GLN A 128 -2.63 -6.30 8.22
C GLN A 128 -1.87 -5.03 7.83
N PRO A 129 -2.22 -3.86 8.39
CA PRO A 129 -1.58 -2.58 8.07
C PRO A 129 -0.21 -2.43 8.77
N ILE A 130 0.80 -3.10 8.25
CA ILE A 130 2.19 -3.10 8.77
C ILE A 130 3.15 -2.26 7.93
N ASP A 131 2.64 -1.53 6.96
CA ASP A 131 3.38 -0.75 5.98
C ASP A 131 3.84 0.64 6.46
N VAL A 132 3.33 1.07 7.63
CA VAL A 132 3.66 2.36 8.23
C VAL A 132 4.08 2.14 9.69
N TYR A 133 5.25 2.66 10.05
CA TYR A 133 5.66 2.74 11.44
C TYR A 133 4.82 3.80 12.15
N LEU A 134 4.03 3.36 13.14
CA LEU A 134 3.29 4.25 14.02
C LEU A 134 4.13 4.53 15.27
N ARG A 135 4.51 5.80 15.46
CA ARG A 135 5.10 6.23 16.74
C ARG A 135 4.07 6.02 17.85
N PRO A 136 4.49 5.88 19.11
CA PRO A 136 3.54 5.74 20.23
C PRO A 136 2.42 6.77 20.19
N TYR A 137 2.74 8.04 19.92
CA TYR A 137 1.78 9.16 19.90
C TYR A 137 0.83 9.20 18.69
N ASP A 138 1.10 8.42 17.63
CA ASP A 138 0.25 8.37 16.44
C ASP A 138 -0.97 7.43 16.64
N ARG A 139 -1.05 6.76 17.80
CA ARG A 139 -2.18 5.92 18.21
C ARG A 139 -3.30 6.77 18.80
N GLN A 140 -4.53 6.30 18.70
CA GLN A 140 -5.71 7.04 19.18
C GLN A 140 -6.12 6.64 20.61
N ASP A 141 -5.91 5.37 20.98
CA ASP A 141 -6.26 4.87 22.32
C ASP A 141 -5.12 5.17 23.33
N PRO A 142 -5.40 5.88 24.44
CA PRO A 142 -4.40 6.15 25.47
C PRO A 142 -3.71 4.90 26.02
N LYS A 143 -4.41 3.77 26.13
CA LYS A 143 -3.83 2.51 26.59
C LYS A 143 -2.85 1.91 25.57
N GLU A 144 -3.15 2.05 24.28
CA GLU A 144 -2.24 1.64 23.23
C GLU A 144 -1.02 2.56 23.13
N ILE A 145 -1.18 3.86 23.43
CA ILE A 145 -0.06 4.81 23.52
C ILE A 145 0.87 4.39 24.66
N GLU A 146 0.33 4.18 25.86
CA GLU A 146 1.10 3.78 27.03
C GLU A 146 1.84 2.45 26.81
N LYS A 147 1.14 1.46 26.26
CA LYS A 147 1.73 0.17 25.90
C LYS A 147 2.91 0.33 24.92
N ALA A 148 2.69 1.08 23.84
CA ALA A 148 3.73 1.28 22.83
C ALA A 148 4.92 2.10 23.33
N MET A 149 4.69 3.02 24.28
CA MET A 149 5.79 3.74 24.95
C MET A 149 6.62 2.82 25.84
N ASN A 150 5.97 1.94 26.59
CA ASN A 150 6.67 0.97 27.43
C ASN A 150 7.48 -0.03 26.58
N GLU A 151 6.89 -0.56 25.50
CA GLU A 151 7.58 -1.42 24.56
C GLU A 151 8.80 -0.74 23.91
N TYR A 152 8.68 0.55 23.57
CA TYR A 152 9.80 1.35 23.05
C TYR A 152 10.91 1.51 24.09
N LEU A 153 10.57 1.85 25.33
CA LEU A 153 11.55 1.99 26.41
C LEU A 153 12.25 0.67 26.74
N GLU A 154 11.52 -0.45 26.77
CA GLU A 154 12.10 -1.78 26.97
C GLU A 154 13.08 -2.15 25.86
N TRP A 155 12.71 -1.85 24.61
CA TRP A 155 13.59 -2.05 23.45
C TRP A 155 14.86 -1.18 23.55
N GLU A 156 14.72 0.09 23.91
CA GLU A 156 15.83 1.05 24.03
C GLU A 156 16.81 0.63 25.14
N LEU A 157 16.30 0.20 26.30
CA LEU A 157 17.11 -0.34 27.40
C LEU A 157 17.81 -1.66 27.01
N GLY A 158 17.17 -2.46 26.16
CA GLY A 158 17.74 -3.71 25.65
C GLY A 158 18.85 -3.54 24.61
N LEU A 159 18.93 -2.38 23.94
CA LEU A 159 19.89 -2.13 22.86
C LEU A 159 21.35 -2.28 23.29
N VAL A 160 21.70 -1.78 24.49
CA VAL A 160 23.09 -1.84 25.01
C VAL A 160 23.56 -3.28 25.15
N SER A 161 22.69 -4.17 25.65
CA SER A 161 23.00 -5.59 25.79
C SER A 161 23.04 -6.32 24.44
N GLN A 162 22.23 -5.91 23.47
CA GLN A 162 22.23 -6.47 22.12
C GLN A 162 23.49 -6.08 21.34
N ILE A 163 23.93 -4.83 21.45
CA ILE A 163 25.15 -4.33 20.80
C ILE A 163 26.42 -5.00 21.42
N ALA A 164 26.39 -5.33 22.70
CA ALA A 164 27.50 -5.98 23.39
C ALA A 164 27.64 -7.47 23.07
N GLN A 165 26.71 -8.10 22.35
CA GLN A 165 26.78 -9.50 21.97
C GLN A 165 27.88 -9.74 20.92
N PRO A 166 28.75 -10.76 21.07
CA PRO A 166 29.74 -11.11 20.06
C PRO A 166 29.03 -11.57 18.78
N GLY A 167 29.29 -10.90 17.66
CA GLY A 167 28.69 -11.15 16.36
C GLY A 167 27.92 -9.97 15.80
N GLY A 168 27.92 -8.82 16.48
CA GLY A 168 27.42 -7.55 15.96
C GLY A 168 28.18 -7.08 14.71
N VAL A 169 27.59 -6.16 13.98
CA VAL A 169 28.13 -5.60 12.73
C VAL A 169 29.51 -4.99 13.00
N THR A 170 30.56 -5.57 12.39
CA THR A 170 31.89 -5.00 12.37
C THR A 170 31.97 -3.96 11.24
N PHE A 171 32.10 -2.71 11.60
CA PHE A 171 32.41 -1.65 10.62
C PHE A 171 33.91 -1.72 10.28
N LYS A 172 34.24 -1.71 8.98
CA LYS A 172 35.63 -1.49 8.56
C LYS A 172 36.05 -0.06 8.93
N GLU A 173 37.12 0.06 9.71
CA GLU A 173 37.76 1.36 9.89
C GLU A 173 38.38 1.78 8.56
N TYR A 174 37.93 2.92 8.03
CA TYR A 174 38.61 3.57 6.94
C TYR A 174 39.69 4.46 7.51
N SER A 175 40.97 4.09 7.33
CA SER A 175 42.07 4.99 7.55
C SER A 175 42.02 6.10 6.50
N ILE A 176 41.99 7.35 6.96
CA ILE A 176 42.07 8.58 6.18
C ILE A 176 43.49 8.78 5.67
#